data_8ff3825d134bc4f9d3423c3513562fd1
#
_entry.id   8ff3825d134bc4f9d3423c3513562fd1
#
_cell.length_a   1.000
_cell.length_b   1.000
_cell.length_c   1.000
_cell.angle_alpha   90.00
_cell.angle_beta   90.00
_cell.angle_gamma   90.00
#
_symmetry.space_group_name_H-M   'P 1'
#
loop_
_entity.id
_entity.type
_entity.pdbx_description
1 polymer ?
#
loop_
_entity_poly.entity_id
_entity_poly.type
_entity_poly.pdbx_seq_one_letter_code
_entity_poly.pdbx_strand_id
1 'polypeptide(L)'
;MRDTLNNEQKSSILLLLTSKTFERLAFYLIMAILVQFLTDSLKIDTTKAGIYYSVFYGVIGITTLFSGLLGDLRDRMRIVKIGFILLTIMYLAISFLPSISSLIVIALILLGLGIGLISPNIIVFLGNIYNEKENETIGLPGFILFSITINIGALIAPLFSIYLKNNLGYYSVFLFAFLFGLLSLILFLKFKNQYNKLDLVAERKDYFENVDTKKLNTFILISILAIGILIRLALHQKGLTFSFAARDFLENGINLNQTFNNIEKYISIILLVIFVFSITRIKRLNWGRIFNIILVGLIFLIIAFVLIASYSSLSQLVSGNGLFIQSYIFILIAETLISPVLLYSIYRSSPVKYKGLFQGISFIVVAISNQLLFLGVLLYKKNASMTFIGFAITLLIAAILILTLKKNVTNKLTEIEMNNKIKADNK
;
A
#
# COMPACT_ATOMS: atom_id res chain seq x y z
N MET A 1 -27.47 17.65 -3.54
CA MET A 1 -27.21 17.23 -2.15
C MET A 1 -25.91 16.49 -2.13
N ARG A 2 -24.94 16.90 -1.34
CA ARG A 2 -23.75 16.07 -1.07
C ARG A 2 -24.24 14.93 -0.20
N ASP A 3 -24.24 13.71 -0.72
CA ASP A 3 -24.44 12.52 0.10
C ASP A 3 -23.20 12.37 1.01
N THR A 4 -23.29 13.06 2.14
CA THR A 4 -22.27 12.99 3.18
C THR A 4 -22.48 11.67 3.92
N LEU A 5 -21.38 10.99 4.21
CA LEU A 5 -21.37 9.85 5.13
C LEU A 5 -22.15 10.22 6.39
N ASN A 6 -22.98 9.31 6.88
CA ASN A 6 -23.68 9.52 8.13
C ASN A 6 -22.69 9.45 9.31
N ASN A 7 -23.12 9.87 10.50
CA ASN A 7 -22.23 9.91 11.67
C ASN A 7 -21.72 8.52 12.09
N GLU A 8 -22.50 7.48 11.87
CA GLU A 8 -22.10 6.10 12.17
C GLU A 8 -21.02 5.59 11.20
N GLN A 9 -21.16 5.91 9.90
CA GLN A 9 -20.13 5.59 8.91
C GLN A 9 -18.83 6.34 9.19
N LYS A 10 -18.88 7.64 9.51
CA LYS A 10 -17.69 8.45 9.88
C LYS A 10 -16.98 7.87 11.10
N SER A 11 -17.74 7.53 12.14
CA SER A 11 -17.20 6.95 13.36
C SER A 11 -16.60 5.56 13.10
N SER A 12 -17.23 4.72 12.26
CA SER A 12 -16.70 3.43 11.86
C SER A 12 -15.39 3.55 11.09
N ILE A 13 -15.30 4.50 10.14
CA ILE A 13 -14.07 4.79 9.41
C ILE A 13 -12.96 5.24 10.36
N LEU A 14 -13.26 6.15 11.28
CA LEU A 14 -12.30 6.65 12.25
C LEU A 14 -11.76 5.50 13.12
N LEU A 15 -12.62 4.65 13.67
CA LEU A 15 -12.22 3.50 14.48
C LEU A 15 -11.34 2.52 13.68
N LEU A 16 -11.72 2.22 12.44
CA LEU A 16 -10.98 1.32 11.55
C LEU A 16 -9.59 1.87 11.22
N LEU A 17 -9.53 3.14 10.81
CA LEU A 17 -8.27 3.80 10.44
C LEU A 17 -7.35 4.00 11.65
N THR A 18 -7.91 4.36 12.82
CA THR A 18 -7.12 4.48 14.06
C THR A 18 -6.60 3.13 14.51
N SER A 19 -7.41 2.07 14.47
CA SER A 19 -6.97 0.70 14.71
C SER A 19 -5.80 0.33 13.77
N LYS A 20 -5.92 0.64 12.47
CA LYS A 20 -4.87 0.36 11.49
C LYS A 20 -3.60 1.20 11.75
N THR A 21 -3.73 2.43 12.21
CA THR A 21 -2.56 3.27 12.59
C THR A 21 -1.76 2.63 13.72
N PHE A 22 -2.41 2.18 14.79
CA PHE A 22 -1.73 1.53 15.90
C PHE A 22 -1.12 0.18 15.50
N GLU A 23 -1.77 -0.58 14.63
CA GLU A 23 -1.21 -1.80 14.08
C GLU A 23 0.05 -1.50 13.24
N ARG A 24 0.04 -0.44 12.42
CA ARG A 24 1.21 -0.01 11.67
C ARG A 24 2.33 0.53 12.58
N LEU A 25 2.00 1.26 13.64
CA LEU A 25 2.98 1.66 14.66
C LEU A 25 3.67 0.43 15.26
N ALA A 26 2.91 -0.56 15.73
CA ALA A 26 3.47 -1.80 16.27
C ALA A 26 4.37 -2.52 15.27
N PHE A 27 3.93 -2.64 14.03
CA PHE A 27 4.69 -3.28 12.96
C PHE A 27 6.02 -2.56 12.68
N TYR A 28 5.99 -1.25 12.44
CA TYR A 28 7.20 -0.49 12.10
C TYR A 28 8.16 -0.30 13.29
N LEU A 29 7.68 -0.34 14.54
CA LEU A 29 8.55 -0.42 15.72
C LEU A 29 9.50 -1.60 15.62
N ILE A 30 8.97 -2.78 15.32
CA ILE A 30 9.77 -4.01 15.23
C ILE A 30 10.63 -3.99 13.99
N MET A 31 10.08 -3.59 12.85
CA MET A 31 10.81 -3.58 11.59
C MET A 31 12.06 -2.70 11.62
N ALA A 32 12.02 -1.60 12.39
CA ALA A 32 13.16 -0.71 12.54
C ALA A 32 14.37 -1.33 13.24
N ILE A 33 14.15 -2.34 14.07
CA ILE A 33 15.23 -2.97 14.88
C ILE A 33 15.41 -4.47 14.61
N LEU A 34 14.54 -5.09 13.81
CA LEU A 34 14.47 -6.56 13.71
C LEU A 34 15.81 -7.20 13.36
N VAL A 35 16.48 -6.69 12.33
CA VAL A 35 17.79 -7.26 11.91
C VAL A 35 18.83 -7.09 13.01
N GLN A 36 18.91 -5.91 13.63
CA GLN A 36 19.82 -5.65 14.75
C GLN A 36 19.48 -6.51 15.97
N PHE A 37 18.21 -6.74 16.26
CA PHE A 37 17.79 -7.64 17.33
C PHE A 37 18.27 -9.08 17.07
N LEU A 38 18.12 -9.57 15.84
CA LEU A 38 18.57 -10.90 15.47
C LEU A 38 20.11 -11.06 15.57
N THR A 39 20.86 -10.05 15.09
CA THR A 39 22.32 -10.12 15.06
C THR A 39 22.96 -9.76 16.40
N ASP A 40 22.54 -8.67 17.02
CA ASP A 40 23.21 -8.11 18.18
C ASP A 40 22.74 -8.74 19.50
N SER A 41 21.41 -8.98 19.64
CA SER A 41 20.81 -9.54 20.84
C SER A 41 20.81 -11.07 20.83
N LEU A 42 20.34 -11.69 19.75
CA LEU A 42 20.24 -13.15 19.66
C LEU A 42 21.49 -13.82 19.08
N LYS A 43 22.51 -13.03 18.67
CA LYS A 43 23.79 -13.51 18.12
C LYS A 43 23.61 -14.44 16.89
N ILE A 44 22.56 -14.23 16.12
CA ILE A 44 22.29 -14.98 14.89
C ILE A 44 23.21 -14.42 13.80
N ASP A 45 23.81 -15.31 13.02
CA ASP A 45 24.62 -14.93 11.87
C ASP A 45 23.85 -14.04 10.89
N THR A 46 24.54 -13.06 10.30
CA THR A 46 23.93 -12.05 9.42
C THR A 46 23.19 -12.67 8.24
N THR A 47 23.74 -13.74 7.66
CA THR A 47 23.10 -14.47 6.54
C THR A 47 21.78 -15.12 6.99
N LYS A 48 21.78 -15.78 8.15
CA LYS A 48 20.58 -16.36 8.73
C LYS A 48 19.56 -15.31 9.11
N ALA A 49 19.99 -14.17 9.68
CA ALA A 49 19.10 -13.05 9.99
C ALA A 49 18.43 -12.51 8.72
N GLY A 50 19.14 -12.40 7.61
CA GLY A 50 18.59 -12.04 6.30
C GLY A 50 17.55 -13.06 5.79
N ILE A 51 17.82 -14.36 5.97
CA ILE A 51 16.86 -15.43 5.61
C ILE A 51 15.59 -15.31 6.46
N TYR A 52 15.72 -15.11 7.78
CA TYR A 52 14.55 -14.97 8.67
C TYR A 52 13.69 -13.76 8.31
N TYR A 53 14.34 -12.64 7.99
CA TYR A 53 13.67 -11.45 7.49
C TYR A 53 12.90 -11.73 6.17
N SER A 54 13.52 -12.43 5.23
CA SER A 54 12.90 -12.80 3.95
C SER A 54 11.75 -13.76 4.13
N VAL A 55 11.88 -14.77 5.00
CA VAL A 55 10.80 -15.70 5.35
C VAL A 55 9.60 -14.94 5.94
N PHE A 56 9.85 -14.03 6.87
CA PHE A 56 8.81 -13.20 7.47
C PHE A 56 7.98 -12.45 6.42
N TYR A 57 8.64 -11.74 5.47
CA TYR A 57 7.94 -11.04 4.39
C TYR A 57 7.27 -11.99 3.40
N GLY A 58 7.88 -13.12 3.12
CA GLY A 58 7.30 -14.17 2.28
C GLY A 58 5.99 -14.69 2.86
N VAL A 59 5.97 -14.95 4.17
CA VAL A 59 4.76 -15.38 4.89
C VAL A 59 3.66 -14.30 4.83
N ILE A 60 4.01 -13.02 5.02
CA ILE A 60 3.04 -11.92 4.87
C ILE A 60 2.43 -11.96 3.46
N GLY A 61 3.26 -12.04 2.41
CA GLY A 61 2.80 -12.05 1.02
C GLY A 61 1.84 -13.20 0.72
N ILE A 62 2.23 -14.41 1.07
CA ILE A 62 1.42 -15.61 0.86
C ILE A 62 0.11 -15.53 1.66
N THR A 63 0.20 -15.14 2.92
CA THR A 63 -0.97 -15.06 3.79
C THR A 63 -1.97 -13.99 3.34
N THR A 64 -1.53 -12.87 2.79
CA THR A 64 -2.44 -11.84 2.27
C THR A 64 -3.33 -12.37 1.14
N LEU A 65 -2.80 -13.22 0.25
CA LEU A 65 -3.60 -13.84 -0.81
C LEU A 65 -4.70 -14.72 -0.23
N PHE A 66 -4.29 -15.71 0.58
CA PHE A 66 -5.26 -16.67 1.15
C PHE A 66 -6.24 -15.99 2.12
N SER A 67 -5.79 -15.01 2.87
CA SER A 67 -6.62 -14.24 3.79
C SER A 67 -7.72 -13.44 3.09
N GLY A 68 -7.41 -12.84 1.95
CA GLY A 68 -8.41 -12.16 1.13
C GLY A 68 -9.51 -13.12 0.68
N LEU A 69 -9.12 -14.27 0.13
CA LEU A 69 -10.05 -15.32 -0.28
C LEU A 69 -10.86 -15.88 0.90
N LEU A 70 -10.19 -16.17 2.03
CA LEU A 70 -10.87 -16.65 3.24
C LEU A 70 -11.89 -15.63 3.76
N GLY A 71 -11.57 -14.33 3.69
CA GLY A 71 -12.49 -13.25 4.06
C GLY A 71 -13.70 -13.13 3.14
N ASP A 72 -13.60 -13.59 1.89
CA ASP A 72 -14.71 -13.64 0.95
C ASP A 72 -15.60 -14.90 1.15
N LEU A 73 -15.00 -16.00 1.62
CA LEU A 73 -15.68 -17.29 1.80
C LEU A 73 -16.21 -17.51 3.22
N ARG A 74 -15.71 -16.81 4.21
CA ARG A 74 -16.00 -16.96 5.63
C ARG A 74 -16.30 -15.61 6.27
N ASP A 75 -16.53 -15.61 7.58
CA ASP A 75 -16.70 -14.39 8.37
C ASP A 75 -15.40 -13.57 8.42
N ARG A 76 -15.34 -12.52 7.62
CA ARG A 76 -14.21 -11.61 7.50
C ARG A 76 -13.82 -10.98 8.85
N MET A 77 -14.81 -10.64 9.69
CA MET A 77 -14.56 -10.09 11.01
C MET A 77 -13.80 -11.06 11.93
N ARG A 78 -14.12 -12.35 11.84
CA ARG A 78 -13.40 -13.39 12.62
C ARG A 78 -11.96 -13.52 12.16
N ILE A 79 -11.72 -13.50 10.85
CA ILE A 79 -10.37 -13.63 10.28
C ILE A 79 -9.49 -12.47 10.73
N VAL A 80 -9.96 -11.25 10.61
CA VAL A 80 -9.22 -10.05 11.05
C VAL A 80 -9.01 -10.04 12.56
N LYS A 81 -10.03 -10.43 13.35
CA LYS A 81 -9.90 -10.57 14.80
C LYS A 81 -8.80 -11.57 15.18
N ILE A 82 -8.76 -12.75 14.52
CA ILE A 82 -7.69 -13.74 14.74
C ILE A 82 -6.33 -13.14 14.42
N GLY A 83 -6.21 -12.39 13.31
CA GLY A 83 -4.98 -11.69 12.94
C GLY A 83 -4.50 -10.73 14.04
N PHE A 84 -5.37 -9.88 14.57
CA PHE A 84 -5.01 -8.96 15.67
C PHE A 84 -4.63 -9.68 16.96
N ILE A 85 -5.35 -10.74 17.34
CA ILE A 85 -5.03 -11.54 18.53
C ILE A 85 -3.66 -12.19 18.35
N LEU A 86 -3.40 -12.78 17.18
CA LEU A 86 -2.12 -13.44 16.89
C LEU A 86 -0.95 -12.45 16.97
N LEU A 87 -1.10 -11.26 16.36
CA LEU A 87 -0.09 -10.20 16.47
C LEU A 87 0.19 -9.81 17.92
N THR A 88 -0.87 -9.52 18.68
CA THR A 88 -0.76 -9.06 20.06
C THR A 88 -0.06 -10.10 20.93
N ILE A 89 -0.42 -11.38 20.78
CA ILE A 89 0.21 -12.48 21.53
C ILE A 89 1.69 -12.63 21.14
N MET A 90 2.01 -12.55 19.85
CA MET A 90 3.40 -12.73 19.39
C MET A 90 4.30 -11.56 19.81
N TYR A 91 3.81 -10.33 19.80
CA TYR A 91 4.57 -9.19 20.32
C TYR A 91 4.87 -9.37 21.82
N LEU A 92 3.88 -9.82 22.59
CA LEU A 92 4.07 -10.11 24.01
C LEU A 92 5.04 -11.29 24.19
N ALA A 93 4.87 -12.37 23.45
CA ALA A 93 5.73 -13.54 23.56
C ALA A 93 7.20 -13.20 23.30
N ILE A 94 7.51 -12.43 22.26
CA ILE A 94 8.89 -12.03 21.94
C ILE A 94 9.46 -11.12 23.02
N SER A 95 8.64 -10.28 23.68
CA SER A 95 9.10 -9.42 24.76
C SER A 95 9.56 -10.18 26.02
N PHE A 96 9.12 -11.43 26.18
CA PHE A 96 9.47 -12.31 27.32
C PHE A 96 10.34 -13.51 26.92
N LEU A 97 10.61 -13.74 25.63
CA LEU A 97 11.44 -14.85 25.17
C LEU A 97 12.92 -14.43 25.12
N PRO A 98 13.70 -14.61 26.20
CA PRO A 98 15.13 -14.41 26.13
C PRO A 98 15.78 -15.62 25.44
N SER A 99 16.59 -15.38 24.43
CA SER A 99 17.73 -16.23 24.03
C SER A 99 17.44 -17.56 23.32
N ILE A 100 16.21 -18.01 23.07
CA ILE A 100 15.98 -19.25 22.33
C ILE A 100 15.85 -18.90 20.84
N SER A 101 16.99 -18.85 20.14
CA SER A 101 17.10 -18.45 18.74
C SER A 101 16.22 -19.28 17.79
N SER A 102 15.91 -20.53 18.12
CA SER A 102 15.05 -21.41 17.31
C SER A 102 13.57 -21.02 17.36
N LEU A 103 13.08 -20.46 18.46
CA LEU A 103 11.70 -20.05 18.60
C LEU A 103 11.40 -18.72 17.90
N ILE A 104 12.40 -17.89 17.65
CA ILE A 104 12.20 -16.61 16.99
C ILE A 104 11.65 -16.77 15.57
N VAL A 105 12.08 -17.79 14.83
CA VAL A 105 11.58 -18.05 13.48
C VAL A 105 10.09 -18.36 13.49
N ILE A 106 9.65 -19.18 14.44
CA ILE A 106 8.24 -19.52 14.60
C ILE A 106 7.44 -18.26 14.96
N ALA A 107 7.94 -17.43 15.87
CA ALA A 107 7.30 -16.18 16.24
C ALA A 107 7.19 -15.21 15.05
N LEU A 108 8.23 -15.10 14.21
CA LEU A 108 8.21 -14.27 12.99
C LEU A 108 7.20 -14.83 11.96
N ILE A 109 7.12 -16.15 11.78
CA ILE A 109 6.11 -16.77 10.91
C ILE A 109 4.70 -16.43 11.42
N LEU A 110 4.43 -16.60 12.70
CA LEU A 110 3.13 -16.31 13.30
C LEU A 110 2.79 -14.80 13.23
N LEU A 111 3.77 -13.91 13.42
CA LEU A 111 3.59 -12.47 13.18
C LEU A 111 3.23 -12.19 11.72
N GLY A 112 3.94 -12.80 10.78
CA GLY A 112 3.67 -12.67 9.33
C GLY A 112 2.25 -13.13 8.98
N LEU A 113 1.80 -14.26 9.53
CA LEU A 113 0.42 -14.74 9.41
C LEU A 113 -0.57 -13.70 9.94
N GLY A 114 -0.35 -13.16 11.15
CA GLY A 114 -1.23 -12.15 11.74
C GLY A 114 -1.39 -10.91 10.85
N ILE A 115 -0.29 -10.36 10.34
CA ILE A 115 -0.29 -9.20 9.44
C ILE A 115 -1.03 -9.51 8.13
N GLY A 116 -0.76 -10.68 7.55
CA GLY A 116 -1.38 -11.11 6.31
C GLY A 116 -2.89 -11.31 6.45
N LEU A 117 -3.38 -11.79 7.60
CA LEU A 117 -4.80 -11.94 7.86
C LEU A 117 -5.55 -10.60 7.92
N ILE A 118 -4.90 -9.54 8.32
CA ILE A 118 -5.51 -8.22 8.52
C ILE A 118 -5.56 -7.41 7.23
N SER A 119 -4.45 -7.31 6.50
CA SER A 119 -4.21 -6.25 5.52
C SER A 119 -5.24 -6.17 4.38
N PRO A 120 -5.55 -7.22 3.60
CA PRO A 120 -6.51 -7.13 2.51
C PRO A 120 -7.94 -6.91 3.00
N ASN A 121 -8.27 -7.49 4.17
CA ASN A 121 -9.60 -7.45 4.72
C ASN A 121 -10.00 -6.08 5.27
N ILE A 122 -9.06 -5.32 5.84
CA ILE A 122 -9.28 -3.93 6.27
C ILE A 122 -9.68 -3.04 5.09
N ILE A 123 -9.05 -3.22 3.93
CA ILE A 123 -9.37 -2.45 2.73
C ILE A 123 -10.79 -2.76 2.25
N VAL A 124 -11.22 -4.01 2.34
CA VAL A 124 -12.59 -4.39 1.97
C VAL A 124 -13.60 -3.78 2.94
N PHE A 125 -13.35 -3.80 4.26
CA PHE A 125 -14.22 -3.10 5.21
C PHE A 125 -14.34 -1.62 4.90
N LEU A 126 -13.21 -0.97 4.65
CA LEU A 126 -13.18 0.45 4.29
C LEU A 126 -14.03 0.74 3.05
N GLY A 127 -13.81 -0.03 1.98
CA GLY A 127 -14.59 0.11 0.76
C GLY A 127 -16.09 -0.15 0.96
N ASN A 128 -16.45 -1.14 1.77
CA ASN A 128 -17.85 -1.46 2.06
C ASN A 128 -18.56 -0.33 2.83
N ILE A 129 -17.88 0.37 3.76
CA ILE A 129 -18.48 1.49 4.51
C ILE A 129 -18.81 2.66 3.58
N TYR A 130 -17.96 2.95 2.61
CA TYR A 130 -18.19 4.00 1.60
C TYR A 130 -19.26 3.63 0.59
N ASN A 131 -19.88 2.48 0.70
CA ASN A 131 -20.85 1.86 -0.18
C ASN A 131 -21.58 2.85 -1.08
N GLU A 132 -21.27 2.77 -2.35
CA GLU A 132 -21.74 3.72 -3.37
C GLU A 132 -23.20 3.44 -3.71
N LYS A 133 -24.12 4.21 -3.14
CA LYS A 133 -25.41 4.45 -3.78
C LYS A 133 -25.11 5.30 -5.01
N GLU A 134 -25.40 4.80 -6.22
CA GLU A 134 -25.50 5.46 -7.54
C GLU A 134 -24.63 6.72 -7.84
N ASN A 135 -24.05 7.38 -6.86
CA ASN A 135 -23.19 8.56 -6.96
C ASN A 135 -21.75 8.25 -6.57
N GLU A 136 -21.02 7.80 -7.49
CA GLU A 136 -19.66 7.28 -7.64
C GLU A 136 -18.48 8.07 -6.99
N THR A 137 -18.70 8.97 -6.07
CA THR A 137 -17.66 9.94 -5.66
C THR A 137 -16.96 9.66 -4.34
N ILE A 138 -17.47 8.74 -3.52
CA ILE A 138 -17.19 8.81 -2.08
C ILE A 138 -16.04 7.85 -1.66
N GLY A 139 -15.74 6.83 -2.43
CA GLY A 139 -14.82 5.77 -2.00
C GLY A 139 -13.33 6.16 -1.91
N LEU A 140 -12.79 6.83 -2.92
CA LEU A 140 -11.35 7.12 -3.01
C LEU A 140 -10.76 7.88 -1.80
N PRO A 141 -11.42 8.89 -1.20
CA PRO A 141 -10.88 9.54 0.00
C PRO A 141 -10.54 8.57 1.14
N GLY A 142 -11.32 7.52 1.34
CA GLY A 142 -11.02 6.51 2.35
C GLY A 142 -9.71 5.75 2.08
N PHE A 143 -9.45 5.41 0.83
CA PHE A 143 -8.20 4.74 0.44
C PHE A 143 -6.98 5.67 0.57
N ILE A 144 -7.16 6.98 0.35
CA ILE A 144 -6.10 7.97 0.60
C ILE A 144 -5.86 8.09 2.12
N LEU A 145 -6.91 8.17 2.94
CA LEU A 145 -6.79 8.17 4.40
C LEU A 145 -6.11 6.89 4.92
N PHE A 146 -6.42 5.74 4.34
CA PHE A 146 -5.70 4.48 4.65
C PHE A 146 -4.19 4.58 4.36
N SER A 147 -3.81 5.22 3.26
CA SER A 147 -2.39 5.47 2.95
C SER A 147 -1.74 6.41 3.96
N ILE A 148 -2.47 7.41 4.47
CA ILE A 148 -1.99 8.30 5.54
C ILE A 148 -1.69 7.49 6.81
N THR A 149 -2.55 6.55 7.20
CA THR A 149 -2.32 5.73 8.42
C THR A 149 -1.01 4.93 8.34
N ILE A 150 -0.70 4.39 7.16
CA ILE A 150 0.55 3.65 6.93
C ILE A 150 1.76 4.59 7.07
N ASN A 151 1.70 5.78 6.46
CA ASN A 151 2.80 6.74 6.51
C ASN A 151 3.01 7.32 7.92
N ILE A 152 1.96 7.54 8.71
CA ILE A 152 2.08 7.95 10.12
C ILE A 152 2.85 6.88 10.92
N GLY A 153 2.48 5.61 10.76
CA GLY A 153 3.21 4.52 11.41
C GLY A 153 4.67 4.45 11.00
N ALA A 154 4.94 4.55 9.69
CA ALA A 154 6.30 4.50 9.15
C ALA A 154 7.18 5.70 9.53
N LEU A 155 6.57 6.85 9.86
CA LEU A 155 7.28 8.04 10.32
C LEU A 155 7.65 7.96 11.81
N ILE A 156 6.66 7.67 12.65
CA ILE A 156 6.79 7.77 14.11
C ILE A 156 7.54 6.57 14.69
N ALA A 157 7.21 5.36 14.22
CA ALA A 157 7.69 4.15 14.86
C ALA A 157 9.21 3.95 14.81
N PRO A 158 9.95 4.21 13.72
CA PRO A 158 11.40 4.03 13.73
C PRO A 158 12.13 4.93 14.72
N LEU A 159 11.69 6.20 14.84
CA LEU A 159 12.27 7.16 15.81
C LEU A 159 12.05 6.68 17.23
N PHE A 160 10.81 6.27 17.53
CA PHE A 160 10.45 5.76 18.85
C PHE A 160 11.14 4.42 19.15
N SER A 161 11.29 3.55 18.16
CA SER A 161 11.99 2.28 18.30
C SER A 161 13.46 2.46 18.67
N ILE A 162 14.17 3.39 18.02
CA ILE A 162 15.58 3.68 18.30
C ILE A 162 15.71 4.27 19.72
N TYR A 163 14.82 5.17 20.10
CA TYR A 163 14.80 5.73 21.45
C TYR A 163 14.60 4.64 22.52
N LEU A 164 13.61 3.77 22.35
CA LEU A 164 13.35 2.67 23.28
C LEU A 164 14.53 1.70 23.36
N LYS A 165 15.06 1.29 22.20
CA LYS A 165 16.20 0.38 22.13
C LYS A 165 17.40 0.93 22.90
N ASN A 166 17.74 2.20 22.70
CA ASN A 166 18.94 2.82 23.28
C ASN A 166 18.81 3.05 24.80
N ASN A 167 17.61 3.36 25.29
CA ASN A 167 17.39 3.68 26.71
C ASN A 167 16.90 2.49 27.55
N LEU A 168 16.13 1.57 26.95
CA LEU A 168 15.45 0.49 27.67
C LEU A 168 15.75 -0.91 27.11
N GLY A 169 16.55 -1.00 26.04
CA GLY A 169 16.92 -2.25 25.38
C GLY A 169 15.91 -2.79 24.39
N TYR A 170 16.27 -3.87 23.69
CA TYR A 170 15.48 -4.45 22.60
C TYR A 170 14.08 -4.93 23.03
N TYR A 171 13.98 -5.55 24.20
CA TYR A 171 12.72 -6.14 24.66
C TYR A 171 11.63 -5.09 24.93
N SER A 172 12.02 -3.88 25.33
CA SER A 172 11.08 -2.78 25.50
C SER A 172 10.34 -2.43 24.21
N VAL A 173 11.02 -2.52 23.05
CA VAL A 173 10.41 -2.25 21.74
C VAL A 173 9.27 -3.23 21.46
N PHE A 174 9.47 -4.53 21.76
CA PHE A 174 8.41 -5.53 21.61
C PHE A 174 7.27 -5.33 22.61
N LEU A 175 7.56 -4.91 23.84
CA LEU A 175 6.53 -4.58 24.83
C LEU A 175 5.66 -3.40 24.38
N PHE A 176 6.26 -2.34 23.84
CA PHE A 176 5.51 -1.22 23.28
C PHE A 176 4.74 -1.62 22.00
N ALA A 177 5.30 -2.50 21.17
CA ALA A 177 4.57 -3.08 20.05
C ALA A 177 3.36 -3.90 20.52
N PHE A 178 3.47 -4.65 21.62
CA PHE A 178 2.34 -5.32 22.27
C PHE A 178 1.28 -4.32 22.72
N LEU A 179 1.66 -3.23 23.39
CA LEU A 179 0.70 -2.22 23.86
C LEU A 179 -0.05 -1.57 22.69
N PHE A 180 0.65 -1.21 21.62
CA PHE A 180 0.00 -0.69 20.40
C PHE A 180 -0.84 -1.75 19.69
N GLY A 181 -0.39 -3.01 19.64
CA GLY A 181 -1.15 -4.14 19.12
C GLY A 181 -2.45 -4.38 19.92
N LEU A 182 -2.37 -4.32 21.24
CA LEU A 182 -3.53 -4.45 22.13
C LEU A 182 -4.53 -3.30 21.92
N LEU A 183 -4.03 -2.06 21.86
CA LEU A 183 -4.87 -0.89 21.58
C LEU A 183 -5.53 -1.00 20.20
N SER A 184 -4.79 -1.46 19.19
CA SER A 184 -5.33 -1.73 17.86
C SER A 184 -6.44 -2.77 17.89
N LEU A 185 -6.26 -3.88 18.62
CA LEU A 185 -7.28 -4.92 18.81
C LEU A 185 -8.54 -4.35 19.50
N ILE A 186 -8.38 -3.57 20.57
CA ILE A 186 -9.51 -2.95 21.29
C ILE A 186 -10.30 -2.04 20.36
N LEU A 187 -9.61 -1.19 19.58
CA LEU A 187 -10.26 -0.30 18.61
C LEU A 187 -10.97 -1.09 17.50
N PHE A 188 -10.37 -2.17 17.03
CA PHE A 188 -11.01 -3.06 16.06
C PHE A 188 -12.27 -3.74 16.62
N LEU A 189 -12.26 -4.15 17.88
CA LEU A 189 -13.47 -4.73 18.52
C LEU A 189 -14.58 -3.68 18.66
N LYS A 190 -14.26 -2.43 18.97
CA LYS A 190 -15.22 -1.31 18.96
C LYS A 190 -15.75 -1.08 17.54
N PHE A 191 -14.86 -1.05 16.54
CA PHE A 191 -15.23 -0.96 15.13
C PHE A 191 -16.20 -2.08 14.73
N LYS A 192 -15.90 -3.36 15.08
CA LYS A 192 -16.76 -4.50 14.79
C LYS A 192 -18.20 -4.27 15.28
N ASN A 193 -18.35 -3.83 16.53
CA ASN A 193 -19.66 -3.60 17.13
C ASN A 193 -20.44 -2.50 16.38
N GLN A 194 -19.76 -1.48 15.90
CA GLN A 194 -20.38 -0.39 15.16
C GLN A 194 -20.65 -0.77 13.70
N TYR A 195 -19.73 -1.48 13.05
CA TYR A 195 -19.86 -1.94 11.67
C TYR A 195 -21.08 -2.88 11.51
N ASN A 196 -21.35 -3.75 12.48
CA ASN A 196 -22.51 -4.64 12.45
C ASN A 196 -23.86 -3.92 12.52
N LYS A 197 -23.89 -2.63 12.93
CA LYS A 197 -25.09 -1.80 12.94
C LYS A 197 -25.33 -1.07 11.61
N LEU A 198 -24.31 -1.02 10.75
CA LEU A 198 -24.42 -0.38 9.44
C LEU A 198 -25.24 -1.26 8.51
N ASP A 199 -26.30 -0.69 7.91
CA ASP A 199 -27.05 -1.34 6.85
C ASP A 199 -26.26 -1.21 5.54
N LEU A 200 -25.42 -2.20 5.27
CA LEU A 200 -24.53 -2.21 4.13
C LEU A 200 -25.22 -2.85 2.93
N VAL A 201 -25.58 -2.04 1.96
CA VAL A 201 -26.21 -2.48 0.69
C VAL A 201 -25.23 -3.20 -0.25
N ALA A 202 -23.93 -3.27 0.10
CA ALA A 202 -22.87 -3.80 -0.79
C ALA A 202 -23.06 -5.27 -1.23
N GLU A 203 -23.70 -6.09 -0.40
CA GLU A 203 -23.96 -7.50 -0.73
C GLU A 203 -25.07 -7.68 -1.77
N ARG A 204 -25.91 -6.66 -1.98
CA ARG A 204 -27.07 -6.72 -2.90
C ARG A 204 -26.76 -6.29 -4.33
N LYS A 205 -25.64 -5.60 -4.59
CA LYS A 205 -25.33 -5.05 -5.92
C LYS A 205 -25.09 -6.10 -7.01
N ASP A 206 -24.58 -7.27 -6.68
CA ASP A 206 -24.32 -8.34 -7.68
C ASP A 206 -25.59 -8.85 -8.38
N TYR A 207 -26.74 -8.73 -7.71
CA TYR A 207 -28.01 -9.20 -8.29
C TYR A 207 -28.57 -8.26 -9.37
N PHE A 208 -28.16 -6.98 -9.40
CA PHE A 208 -28.69 -5.98 -10.31
C PHE A 208 -27.69 -5.47 -11.34
N GLU A 209 -26.43 -5.98 -11.30
CA GLU A 209 -25.42 -5.54 -12.27
C GLU A 209 -25.64 -6.22 -13.62
N ASN A 210 -25.79 -5.41 -14.68
CA ASN A 210 -25.93 -5.92 -16.05
C ASN A 210 -24.70 -6.75 -16.45
N VAL A 211 -24.89 -7.83 -17.22
CA VAL A 211 -23.82 -8.73 -17.69
C VAL A 211 -22.69 -7.95 -18.40
N ASP A 212 -23.03 -6.93 -19.16
CA ASP A 212 -22.05 -6.11 -19.89
C ASP A 212 -21.20 -5.27 -18.95
N THR A 213 -21.78 -4.74 -17.87
CA THR A 213 -21.07 -4.01 -16.81
C THR A 213 -20.13 -4.94 -16.05
N LYS A 214 -20.54 -6.16 -15.74
CA LYS A 214 -19.68 -7.18 -15.11
C LYS A 214 -18.47 -7.53 -15.97
N LYS A 215 -18.67 -7.75 -17.28
CA LYS A 215 -17.58 -8.02 -18.22
C LYS A 215 -16.60 -6.84 -18.28
N LEU A 216 -17.12 -5.61 -18.35
CA LEU A 216 -16.31 -4.40 -18.37
C LEU A 216 -15.48 -4.25 -17.09
N ASN A 217 -16.08 -4.44 -15.92
CA ASN A 217 -15.37 -4.35 -14.62
C ASN A 217 -14.29 -5.43 -14.52
N THR A 218 -14.55 -6.66 -14.97
CA THR A 218 -13.53 -7.73 -15.01
C THR A 218 -12.38 -7.38 -15.95
N PHE A 219 -12.66 -6.81 -17.12
CA PHE A 219 -11.63 -6.34 -18.04
C PHE A 219 -10.76 -5.23 -17.43
N ILE A 220 -11.38 -4.25 -16.78
CA ILE A 220 -10.68 -3.18 -16.05
C ILE A 220 -9.80 -3.78 -14.96
N LEU A 221 -10.31 -4.69 -14.15
CA LEU A 221 -9.61 -5.33 -13.05
C LEU A 221 -8.34 -6.04 -13.51
N ILE A 222 -8.45 -6.91 -14.51
CA ILE A 222 -7.31 -7.66 -15.05
C ILE A 222 -6.28 -6.71 -15.64
N SER A 223 -6.73 -5.69 -16.40
CA SER A 223 -5.85 -4.69 -17.00
C SER A 223 -5.10 -3.88 -15.93
N ILE A 224 -5.77 -3.42 -14.88
CA ILE A 224 -5.15 -2.65 -13.79
C ILE A 224 -4.16 -3.51 -13.00
N LEU A 225 -4.47 -4.78 -12.75
CA LEU A 225 -3.53 -5.69 -12.08
C LEU A 225 -2.26 -5.89 -12.91
N ALA A 226 -2.41 -6.15 -14.22
CA ALA A 226 -1.28 -6.34 -15.13
C ALA A 226 -0.41 -5.08 -15.25
N ILE A 227 -1.02 -3.92 -15.50
CA ILE A 227 -0.31 -2.63 -15.60
C ILE A 227 0.30 -2.26 -14.22
N GLY A 228 -0.40 -2.59 -13.15
CA GLY A 228 0.05 -2.37 -11.78
C GLY A 228 1.39 -3.05 -11.47
N ILE A 229 1.69 -4.21 -12.08
CA ILE A 229 2.99 -4.89 -11.95
C ILE A 229 4.11 -3.98 -12.49
N LEU A 230 3.95 -3.43 -13.69
CA LEU A 230 4.95 -2.55 -14.33
C LEU A 230 5.19 -1.29 -13.48
N ILE A 231 4.11 -0.67 -13.01
CA ILE A 231 4.17 0.53 -12.19
C ILE A 231 4.86 0.23 -10.85
N ARG A 232 4.48 -0.85 -10.17
CA ARG A 232 5.03 -1.25 -8.88
C ARG A 232 6.50 -1.61 -8.96
N LEU A 233 6.91 -2.33 -10.02
CA LEU A 233 8.31 -2.68 -10.24
C LEU A 233 9.19 -1.44 -10.30
N ALA A 234 8.77 -0.39 -11.01
CA ALA A 234 9.51 0.88 -11.08
C ALA A 234 9.43 1.66 -9.76
N LEU A 235 8.25 1.85 -9.17
CA LEU A 235 8.07 2.59 -7.91
C LEU A 235 8.94 2.05 -6.78
N HIS A 236 9.01 0.72 -6.64
CA HIS A 236 9.76 0.08 -5.56
C HIS A 236 11.28 0.22 -5.71
N GLN A 237 11.81 0.56 -6.91
CA GLN A 237 13.24 0.84 -7.08
C GLN A 237 13.73 2.00 -6.21
N LYS A 238 12.83 2.87 -5.76
CA LYS A 238 13.11 3.92 -4.77
C LYS A 238 13.79 3.35 -3.50
N GLY A 239 13.36 2.19 -3.03
CA GLY A 239 13.86 1.60 -1.80
C GLY A 239 15.29 1.07 -1.86
N LEU A 240 15.80 0.74 -3.03
CA LEU A 240 17.11 0.12 -3.15
C LEU A 240 17.99 0.78 -4.22
N THR A 241 17.60 0.77 -5.50
CA THR A 241 18.44 1.29 -6.61
C THR A 241 18.70 2.79 -6.46
N PHE A 242 17.68 3.57 -6.06
CA PHE A 242 17.85 4.99 -5.75
C PHE A 242 18.76 5.24 -4.53
N SER A 243 18.72 4.35 -3.53
CA SER A 243 19.63 4.47 -2.37
C SER A 243 21.09 4.25 -2.75
N PHE A 244 21.38 3.36 -3.71
CA PHE A 244 22.71 3.21 -4.27
C PHE A 244 23.11 4.46 -5.08
N ALA A 245 22.21 4.96 -5.94
CA ALA A 245 22.44 6.18 -6.69
C ALA A 245 22.68 7.39 -5.76
N ALA A 246 21.92 7.51 -4.67
CA ALA A 246 22.13 8.55 -3.67
C ALA A 246 23.53 8.49 -3.06
N ARG A 247 23.99 7.29 -2.70
CA ARG A 247 25.33 7.10 -2.13
C ARG A 247 26.44 7.44 -3.13
N ASP A 248 26.25 7.06 -4.40
CA ASP A 248 27.29 7.22 -5.43
C ASP A 248 27.37 8.65 -5.98
N PHE A 249 26.25 9.42 -5.93
CA PHE A 249 26.15 10.73 -6.56
C PHE A 249 26.12 11.92 -5.59
N LEU A 250 25.76 11.70 -4.30
CA LEU A 250 25.72 12.79 -3.33
C LEU A 250 27.06 12.92 -2.63
N GLU A 251 27.79 13.97 -2.93
CA GLU A 251 29.01 14.33 -2.21
C GLU A 251 28.71 14.70 -0.75
N ASN A 252 29.57 14.24 0.14
CA ASN A 252 29.52 14.47 1.60
C ASN A 252 28.49 13.62 2.37
N GLY A 253 28.92 12.47 2.83
CA GLY A 253 28.69 11.75 4.09
C GLY A 253 27.50 12.07 4.99
N ILE A 254 26.48 12.76 4.50
CA ILE A 254 25.20 12.89 5.22
C ILE A 254 24.67 11.48 5.33
N ASN A 255 24.31 11.07 6.55
CA ASN A 255 23.59 9.82 6.79
C ASN A 255 22.19 9.89 6.14
N LEU A 256 22.21 9.87 4.80
CA LEU A 256 21.09 10.14 3.91
C LEU A 256 19.92 9.20 4.17
N ASN A 257 20.20 7.93 4.52
CA ASN A 257 19.15 6.93 4.62
C ASN A 257 18.11 7.24 5.70
N GLN A 258 18.52 7.72 6.86
CA GLN A 258 17.57 7.96 7.96
C GLN A 258 16.89 9.32 7.86
N THR A 259 17.63 10.36 7.52
CA THR A 259 17.10 11.72 7.34
C THR A 259 16.17 11.79 6.13
N PHE A 260 16.56 11.20 5.00
CA PHE A 260 15.72 11.14 3.80
C PHE A 260 14.44 10.31 4.01
N ASN A 261 14.52 9.15 4.69
CA ASN A 261 13.34 8.35 4.99
C ASN A 261 12.32 9.11 5.85
N ASN A 262 12.77 9.92 6.80
CA ASN A 262 11.87 10.71 7.63
C ASN A 262 11.26 11.87 6.83
N ILE A 263 12.06 12.64 6.09
CA ILE A 263 11.60 13.73 5.22
C ILE A 263 10.60 13.20 4.19
N GLU A 264 10.87 12.03 3.60
CA GLU A 264 9.97 11.34 2.69
C GLU A 264 8.58 11.15 3.29
N LYS A 265 8.49 10.64 4.52
CA LYS A 265 7.20 10.37 5.16
C LYS A 265 6.44 11.65 5.49
N TYR A 266 7.12 12.72 5.92
CA TYR A 266 6.51 14.04 6.10
C TYR A 266 5.92 14.57 4.80
N ILE A 267 6.71 14.57 3.71
CA ILE A 267 6.27 15.04 2.39
C ILE A 267 5.09 14.19 1.91
N SER A 268 5.17 12.86 2.03
CA SER A 268 4.09 11.94 1.61
C SER A 268 2.79 12.20 2.37
N ILE A 269 2.84 12.46 3.68
CA ILE A 269 1.65 12.78 4.47
C ILE A 269 1.04 14.10 4.00
N ILE A 270 1.85 15.15 3.81
CA ILE A 270 1.37 16.45 3.33
C ILE A 270 0.71 16.32 1.95
N LEU A 271 1.36 15.62 1.02
CA LEU A 271 0.82 15.37 -0.32
C LEU A 271 -0.49 14.58 -0.27
N LEU A 272 -0.59 13.55 0.58
CA LEU A 272 -1.81 12.76 0.75
C LEU A 272 -2.95 13.61 1.34
N VAL A 273 -2.66 14.49 2.30
CA VAL A 273 -3.65 15.42 2.85
C VAL A 273 -4.16 16.37 1.77
N ILE A 274 -3.25 16.98 0.99
CA ILE A 274 -3.63 17.83 -0.15
C ILE A 274 -4.48 17.03 -1.16
N PHE A 275 -4.13 15.78 -1.42
CA PHE A 275 -4.86 14.92 -2.34
C PHE A 275 -6.27 14.61 -1.84
N VAL A 276 -6.45 14.28 -0.55
CA VAL A 276 -7.80 14.10 0.04
C VAL A 276 -8.66 15.35 -0.17
N PHE A 277 -8.14 16.54 0.19
CA PHE A 277 -8.88 17.79 0.02
C PHE A 277 -9.23 18.06 -1.44
N SER A 278 -8.34 17.74 -2.36
CA SER A 278 -8.57 17.94 -3.81
C SER A 278 -9.67 17.01 -4.32
N ILE A 279 -9.63 15.73 -3.94
CA ILE A 279 -10.58 14.70 -4.38
C ILE A 279 -11.98 14.96 -3.79
N THR A 280 -12.09 15.41 -2.54
CA THR A 280 -13.37 15.69 -1.91
C THR A 280 -14.15 16.85 -2.58
N ARG A 281 -13.47 17.70 -3.36
CA ARG A 281 -14.07 18.75 -4.16
C ARG A 281 -14.65 18.26 -5.49
N ILE A 282 -14.28 17.07 -5.95
CA ILE A 282 -14.76 16.49 -7.20
C ILE A 282 -16.16 15.91 -7.00
N LYS A 283 -17.14 16.37 -7.78
CA LYS A 283 -18.55 15.96 -7.64
C LYS A 283 -18.81 14.51 -8.11
N ARG A 284 -18.10 14.03 -9.13
CA ARG A 284 -18.25 12.68 -9.68
C ARG A 284 -16.87 12.11 -10.05
N LEU A 285 -16.54 10.92 -9.59
CA LEU A 285 -15.31 10.21 -9.91
C LEU A 285 -15.63 9.05 -10.87
N ASN A 286 -15.63 9.33 -12.16
CA ASN A 286 -15.77 8.32 -13.20
C ASN A 286 -14.42 7.66 -13.56
N TRP A 287 -14.45 6.55 -14.30
CA TRP A 287 -13.25 5.84 -14.72
C TRP A 287 -12.27 6.73 -15.49
N GLY A 288 -12.77 7.63 -16.34
CA GLY A 288 -11.90 8.55 -17.10
C GLY A 288 -11.06 9.44 -16.19
N ARG A 289 -11.62 9.95 -15.07
CA ARG A 289 -10.89 10.74 -14.07
C ARG A 289 -9.90 9.88 -13.28
N ILE A 290 -10.28 8.65 -12.93
CA ILE A 290 -9.40 7.71 -12.24
C ILE A 290 -8.15 7.46 -13.10
N PHE A 291 -8.33 7.13 -14.37
CA PHE A 291 -7.21 6.92 -15.29
C PHE A 291 -6.36 8.18 -15.49
N ASN A 292 -6.98 9.37 -15.52
CA ASN A 292 -6.23 10.63 -15.59
C ASN A 292 -5.32 10.84 -14.37
N ILE A 293 -5.78 10.50 -13.15
CA ILE A 293 -4.95 10.62 -11.94
C ILE A 293 -3.75 9.67 -12.05
N ILE A 294 -3.97 8.43 -12.49
CA ILE A 294 -2.87 7.46 -12.70
C ILE A 294 -1.89 7.99 -13.76
N LEU A 295 -2.38 8.55 -14.88
CA LEU A 295 -1.54 9.13 -15.94
C LEU A 295 -0.70 10.30 -15.46
N VAL A 296 -1.29 11.22 -14.67
CA VAL A 296 -0.54 12.32 -14.07
C VAL A 296 0.57 11.79 -13.15
N GLY A 297 0.26 10.79 -12.32
CA GLY A 297 1.27 10.13 -11.51
C GLY A 297 2.37 9.47 -12.33
N LEU A 298 2.02 8.79 -13.44
CA LEU A 298 2.99 8.17 -14.35
C LEU A 298 3.89 9.22 -15.02
N ILE A 299 3.36 10.38 -15.42
CA ILE A 299 4.16 11.49 -15.98
C ILE A 299 5.21 11.93 -14.98
N PHE A 300 4.84 12.19 -13.72
CA PHE A 300 5.80 12.54 -12.68
C PHE A 300 6.86 11.45 -12.48
N LEU A 301 6.45 10.18 -12.51
CA LEU A 301 7.37 9.07 -12.32
C LEU A 301 8.35 8.92 -13.50
N ILE A 302 7.88 9.07 -14.74
CA ILE A 302 8.73 9.06 -15.95
C ILE A 302 9.74 10.20 -15.88
N ILE A 303 9.29 11.42 -15.58
CA ILE A 303 10.17 12.58 -15.41
C ILE A 303 11.23 12.31 -14.36
N ALA A 304 10.86 11.73 -13.23
CA ALA A 304 11.80 11.39 -12.16
C ALA A 304 12.91 10.44 -12.64
N PHE A 305 12.54 9.39 -13.36
CA PHE A 305 13.52 8.42 -13.87
C PHE A 305 14.40 9.00 -14.99
N VAL A 306 13.86 9.89 -15.82
CA VAL A 306 14.65 10.60 -16.83
C VAL A 306 15.63 11.58 -16.18
N LEU A 307 15.20 12.33 -15.15
CA LEU A 307 16.09 13.26 -14.43
C LEU A 307 17.26 12.54 -13.78
N ILE A 308 17.03 11.41 -13.10
CA ILE A 308 18.12 10.67 -12.47
C ILE A 308 19.01 9.97 -13.49
N ALA A 309 18.47 9.52 -14.62
CA ALA A 309 19.26 9.01 -15.73
C ALA A 309 20.18 10.09 -16.31
N SER A 310 19.66 11.29 -16.51
CA SER A 310 20.45 12.44 -16.97
C SER A 310 21.53 12.83 -15.97
N TYR A 311 21.19 12.85 -14.68
CA TYR A 311 22.16 13.14 -13.62
C TYR A 311 23.29 12.11 -13.58
N SER A 312 22.99 10.83 -13.72
CA SER A 312 23.98 9.76 -13.75
C SER A 312 24.92 9.82 -14.96
N SER A 313 24.49 10.47 -16.06
CA SER A 313 25.31 10.69 -17.25
C SER A 313 26.16 11.96 -17.17
N LEU A 314 25.68 12.99 -16.46
CA LEU A 314 26.25 14.32 -16.40
C LEU A 314 26.96 14.65 -15.08
N SER A 315 27.04 13.68 -14.16
CA SER A 315 27.56 13.88 -12.80
C SER A 315 28.97 14.47 -12.72
N GLN A 316 29.77 14.36 -13.81
CA GLN A 316 31.08 14.99 -13.91
C GLN A 316 31.01 16.48 -14.32
N LEU A 317 29.88 16.96 -14.84
CA LEU A 317 29.70 18.31 -15.39
C LEU A 317 28.77 19.19 -14.54
N VAL A 318 27.92 18.59 -13.73
CA VAL A 318 26.92 19.32 -12.94
C VAL A 318 27.16 19.03 -11.46
N SER A 319 27.83 19.94 -10.79
CA SER A 319 27.93 19.93 -9.32
C SER A 319 26.59 20.37 -8.71
N GLY A 320 25.75 19.44 -8.33
CA GLY A 320 24.53 19.81 -7.63
C GLY A 320 23.58 18.65 -7.35
N ASN A 321 23.30 18.40 -6.08
CA ASN A 321 22.33 17.41 -5.60
C ASN A 321 20.89 17.73 -6.05
N GLY A 322 20.65 18.84 -6.75
CA GLY A 322 19.34 19.37 -7.09
C GLY A 322 18.51 18.43 -7.96
N LEU A 323 19.10 17.87 -9.03
CA LEU A 323 18.38 16.96 -9.94
C LEU A 323 17.98 15.64 -9.23
N PHE A 324 18.84 15.13 -8.35
CA PHE A 324 18.53 13.95 -7.56
C PHE A 324 17.36 14.19 -6.59
N ILE A 325 17.39 15.32 -5.87
CA ILE A 325 16.34 15.72 -4.94
C ILE A 325 15.02 15.94 -5.69
N GLN A 326 15.04 16.62 -6.84
CA GLN A 326 13.85 16.82 -7.67
C GLN A 326 13.27 15.49 -8.16
N SER A 327 14.11 14.56 -8.65
CA SER A 327 13.64 13.25 -9.08
C SER A 327 12.98 12.50 -7.94
N TYR A 328 13.54 12.56 -6.73
CA TYR A 328 12.97 11.93 -5.55
C TYR A 328 11.61 12.53 -5.17
N ILE A 329 11.47 13.85 -5.18
CA ILE A 329 10.18 14.54 -4.93
C ILE A 329 9.14 14.11 -5.96
N PHE A 330 9.47 14.00 -7.24
CA PHE A 330 8.55 13.56 -8.27
C PHE A 330 8.10 12.08 -8.06
N ILE A 331 8.98 11.21 -7.57
CA ILE A 331 8.58 9.85 -7.17
C ILE A 331 7.56 9.89 -6.03
N LEU A 332 7.75 10.75 -5.02
CA LEU A 332 6.81 10.87 -3.90
C LEU A 332 5.44 11.36 -4.36
N ILE A 333 5.41 12.36 -5.26
CA ILE A 333 4.15 12.83 -5.87
C ILE A 333 3.47 11.69 -6.63
N ALA A 334 4.21 10.97 -7.46
CA ALA A 334 3.70 9.85 -8.24
C ALA A 334 3.13 8.74 -7.34
N GLU A 335 3.88 8.34 -6.31
CA GLU A 335 3.45 7.30 -5.36
C GLU A 335 2.18 7.71 -4.62
N THR A 336 2.11 8.96 -4.19
CA THR A 336 0.93 9.54 -3.51
C THR A 336 -0.32 9.49 -4.38
N LEU A 337 -0.18 9.79 -5.67
CA LEU A 337 -1.31 9.76 -6.61
C LEU A 337 -1.69 8.34 -7.01
N ILE A 338 -0.71 7.49 -7.31
CA ILE A 338 -0.95 6.17 -7.92
C ILE A 338 -1.40 5.13 -6.87
N SER A 339 -0.73 5.04 -5.72
CA SER A 339 -0.92 3.91 -4.80
C SER A 339 -2.34 3.79 -4.25
N PRO A 340 -2.98 4.82 -3.68
CA PRO A 340 -4.36 4.70 -3.19
C PRO A 340 -5.37 4.53 -4.33
N VAL A 341 -5.09 5.12 -5.52
CA VAL A 341 -5.98 5.01 -6.68
C VAL A 341 -5.96 3.60 -7.26
N LEU A 342 -4.82 2.92 -7.31
CA LEU A 342 -4.75 1.51 -7.71
C LEU A 342 -5.55 0.61 -6.76
N LEU A 343 -5.37 0.76 -5.44
CA LEU A 343 -6.12 -0.02 -4.45
C LEU A 343 -7.63 0.19 -4.58
N TYR A 344 -8.06 1.46 -4.73
CA TYR A 344 -9.45 1.81 -4.96
C TYR A 344 -9.99 1.23 -6.26
N SER A 345 -9.23 1.33 -7.35
CA SER A 345 -9.63 0.83 -8.66
C SER A 345 -9.82 -0.69 -8.66
N ILE A 346 -8.93 -1.43 -7.99
CA ILE A 346 -9.05 -2.87 -7.81
C ILE A 346 -10.30 -3.19 -6.98
N TYR A 347 -10.53 -2.47 -5.85
CA TYR A 347 -11.74 -2.67 -5.05
C TYR A 347 -13.02 -2.41 -5.86
N ARG A 348 -13.05 -1.32 -6.63
CA ARG A 348 -14.21 -0.88 -7.41
C ARG A 348 -14.55 -1.84 -8.55
N SER A 349 -13.53 -2.37 -9.25
CA SER A 349 -13.71 -3.28 -10.39
C SER A 349 -13.84 -4.76 -9.99
N SER A 350 -13.53 -5.11 -8.73
CA SER A 350 -13.64 -6.49 -8.26
C SER A 350 -15.11 -6.92 -8.11
N PRO A 351 -15.44 -8.17 -8.50
CA PRO A 351 -16.74 -8.77 -8.19
C PRO A 351 -17.00 -8.73 -6.68
N VAL A 352 -18.24 -8.47 -6.26
CA VAL A 352 -18.61 -8.32 -4.85
C VAL A 352 -18.18 -9.53 -4.03
N LYS A 353 -18.35 -10.74 -4.58
CA LYS A 353 -18.00 -12.01 -3.94
C LYS A 353 -16.49 -12.21 -3.71
N TYR A 354 -15.61 -11.53 -4.47
CA TYR A 354 -14.16 -11.79 -4.49
C TYR A 354 -13.31 -10.54 -4.23
N LYS A 355 -13.87 -9.51 -3.58
CA LYS A 355 -13.15 -8.27 -3.28
C LYS A 355 -11.89 -8.49 -2.44
N GLY A 356 -11.96 -9.37 -1.46
CA GLY A 356 -10.81 -9.71 -0.63
C GLY A 356 -9.73 -10.45 -1.39
N LEU A 357 -10.08 -11.41 -2.24
CA LEU A 357 -9.13 -12.13 -3.09
C LEU A 357 -8.33 -11.15 -3.96
N PHE A 358 -9.00 -10.23 -4.65
CA PHE A 358 -8.32 -9.30 -5.56
C PHE A 358 -7.49 -8.25 -4.81
N GLN A 359 -7.89 -7.86 -3.59
CA GLN A 359 -7.03 -7.08 -2.72
C GLN A 359 -5.80 -7.89 -2.26
N GLY A 360 -5.96 -9.16 -1.94
CA GLY A 360 -4.84 -10.07 -1.64
C GLY A 360 -3.87 -10.20 -2.81
N ILE A 361 -4.36 -10.35 -4.04
CA ILE A 361 -3.54 -10.37 -5.26
C ILE A 361 -2.77 -9.04 -5.41
N SER A 362 -3.39 -7.89 -5.13
CA SER A 362 -2.71 -6.59 -5.16
C SER A 362 -1.51 -6.54 -4.21
N PHE A 363 -1.62 -7.12 -3.02
CA PHE A 363 -0.51 -7.20 -2.06
C PHE A 363 0.60 -8.17 -2.50
N ILE A 364 0.23 -9.28 -3.16
CA ILE A 364 1.25 -10.18 -3.75
C ILE A 364 2.04 -9.46 -4.85
N VAL A 365 1.38 -8.68 -5.71
CA VAL A 365 2.08 -7.87 -6.72
C VAL A 365 3.12 -6.96 -6.07
N VAL A 366 2.78 -6.32 -4.94
CA VAL A 366 3.75 -5.52 -4.15
C VAL A 366 4.88 -6.38 -3.61
N ALA A 367 4.57 -7.56 -3.04
CA ALA A 367 5.58 -8.45 -2.49
C ALA A 367 6.55 -8.97 -3.57
N ILE A 368 6.05 -9.37 -4.73
CA ILE A 368 6.88 -9.79 -5.87
C ILE A 368 7.75 -8.63 -6.36
N SER A 369 7.18 -7.42 -6.49
CA SER A 369 7.95 -6.25 -6.91
C SER A 369 9.10 -5.94 -5.95
N ASN A 370 8.89 -6.12 -4.65
CA ASN A 370 9.95 -5.97 -3.64
C ASN A 370 11.02 -7.07 -3.76
N GLN A 371 10.65 -8.30 -4.08
CA GLN A 371 11.63 -9.38 -4.30
C GLN A 371 12.46 -9.14 -5.58
N LEU A 372 11.90 -8.46 -6.57
CA LEU A 372 12.60 -8.16 -7.82
C LEU A 372 13.47 -6.89 -7.77
N LEU A 373 13.58 -6.22 -6.62
CA LEU A 373 14.42 -5.03 -6.44
C LEU A 373 15.90 -5.29 -6.79
N PHE A 374 16.39 -6.49 -6.53
CA PHE A 374 17.76 -6.87 -6.85
C PHE A 374 18.09 -6.73 -8.34
N LEU A 375 17.12 -6.92 -9.23
CA LEU A 375 17.31 -6.75 -10.67
C LEU A 375 17.74 -5.33 -11.01
N GLY A 376 17.11 -4.33 -10.38
CA GLY A 376 17.51 -2.92 -10.55
C GLY A 376 18.95 -2.68 -10.14
N VAL A 377 19.41 -3.28 -9.04
CA VAL A 377 20.78 -3.15 -8.56
C VAL A 377 21.77 -3.84 -9.50
N LEU A 378 21.44 -5.04 -10.00
CA LEU A 378 22.27 -5.75 -10.96
C LEU A 378 22.48 -4.96 -12.25
N LEU A 379 21.39 -4.35 -12.76
CA LEU A 379 21.43 -3.50 -13.94
C LEU A 379 22.19 -2.19 -13.66
N TYR A 380 21.94 -1.57 -12.50
CA TYR A 380 22.59 -0.34 -12.05
C TYR A 380 24.13 -0.48 -12.01
N LYS A 381 24.65 -1.58 -11.49
CA LYS A 381 26.08 -1.86 -11.46
C LYS A 381 26.73 -1.95 -12.85
N LYS A 382 25.95 -2.32 -13.88
CA LYS A 382 26.43 -2.36 -15.27
C LYS A 382 26.42 -0.96 -15.90
N ASN A 383 25.32 -0.27 -15.79
CA ASN A 383 25.16 1.12 -16.29
C ASN A 383 23.99 1.79 -15.59
N ALA A 384 24.29 2.78 -14.74
CA ALA A 384 23.29 3.49 -13.95
C ALA A 384 22.26 4.23 -14.84
N SER A 385 22.73 5.02 -15.81
CA SER A 385 21.85 5.80 -16.70
C SER A 385 20.91 4.90 -17.50
N MET A 386 21.44 3.87 -18.15
CA MET A 386 20.63 2.94 -18.94
C MET A 386 19.60 2.19 -18.10
N THR A 387 19.91 1.91 -16.83
CA THR A 387 18.95 1.28 -15.91
C THR A 387 17.75 2.17 -15.65
N PHE A 388 17.98 3.44 -15.35
CA PHE A 388 16.90 4.40 -15.13
C PHE A 388 16.11 4.70 -16.40
N ILE A 389 16.76 4.77 -17.58
CA ILE A 389 16.08 4.87 -18.87
C ILE A 389 15.20 3.63 -19.11
N GLY A 390 15.68 2.44 -18.81
CA GLY A 390 14.91 1.19 -18.93
C GLY A 390 13.62 1.22 -18.10
N PHE A 391 13.69 1.71 -16.85
CA PHE A 391 12.48 1.90 -16.04
C PHE A 391 11.58 3.00 -16.58
N ALA A 392 12.12 4.10 -17.11
CA ALA A 392 11.32 5.15 -17.76
C ALA A 392 10.55 4.61 -18.97
N ILE A 393 11.19 3.77 -19.81
CA ILE A 393 10.53 3.10 -20.94
C ILE A 393 9.42 2.15 -20.45
N THR A 394 9.67 1.36 -19.41
CA THR A 394 8.66 0.49 -18.81
C THR A 394 7.42 1.29 -18.36
N LEU A 395 7.63 2.45 -17.75
CA LEU A 395 6.56 3.35 -17.32
C LEU A 395 5.85 4.02 -18.49
N LEU A 396 6.56 4.33 -19.57
CA LEU A 396 5.96 4.84 -20.80
C LEU A 396 5.02 3.80 -21.43
N ILE A 397 5.43 2.53 -21.46
CA ILE A 397 4.57 1.41 -21.88
C ILE A 397 3.32 1.34 -20.98
N ALA A 398 3.48 1.43 -19.67
CA ALA A 398 2.35 1.45 -18.73
C ALA A 398 1.40 2.64 -18.99
N ALA A 399 1.93 3.82 -19.30
CA ALA A 399 1.12 5.01 -19.64
C ALA A 399 0.32 4.81 -20.95
N ILE A 400 0.93 4.24 -21.98
CA ILE A 400 0.25 3.91 -23.24
C ILE A 400 -0.87 2.88 -22.98
N LEU A 401 -0.61 1.86 -22.18
CA LEU A 401 -1.62 0.86 -21.81
C LEU A 401 -2.79 1.49 -21.03
N ILE A 402 -2.54 2.42 -20.11
CA ILE A 402 -3.60 3.16 -19.39
C ILE A 402 -4.39 4.06 -20.35
N LEU A 403 -3.75 4.73 -21.30
CA LEU A 403 -4.45 5.54 -22.32
C LEU A 403 -5.37 4.68 -23.18
N THR A 404 -4.88 3.53 -23.62
CA THR A 404 -5.67 2.55 -24.41
C THR A 404 -6.84 2.01 -23.59
N LEU A 405 -6.58 1.63 -22.33
CA LEU A 405 -7.62 1.17 -21.41
C LEU A 405 -8.70 2.25 -21.20
N LYS A 406 -8.29 3.50 -20.95
CA LYS A 406 -9.21 4.64 -20.81
C LYS A 406 -10.11 4.79 -22.03
N LYS A 407 -9.54 4.77 -23.25
CA LYS A 407 -10.31 4.88 -24.50
C LYS A 407 -11.33 3.75 -24.63
N ASN A 408 -10.90 2.51 -24.42
CA ASN A 408 -11.76 1.33 -24.54
C ASN A 408 -12.89 1.33 -23.50
N VAL A 409 -12.59 1.69 -22.25
CA VAL A 409 -13.58 1.76 -21.17
C VAL A 409 -14.60 2.88 -21.44
N THR A 410 -14.16 4.06 -21.87
CA THR A 410 -15.06 5.17 -22.17
C THR A 410 -16.02 4.80 -23.31
N ASN A 411 -15.51 4.21 -24.40
CA ASN A 411 -16.33 3.79 -25.54
C ASN A 411 -17.39 2.74 -25.12
N LYS A 412 -16.99 1.72 -24.35
CA LYS A 412 -17.91 0.70 -23.87
C LYS A 412 -18.98 1.24 -22.91
N LEU A 413 -18.63 2.19 -22.04
CA LEU A 413 -19.62 2.85 -21.17
C LEU A 413 -20.66 3.61 -21.98
N THR A 414 -20.23 4.36 -23.00
CA THR A 414 -21.16 5.09 -23.90
C THR A 414 -22.08 4.13 -24.64
N GLU A 415 -21.57 3.00 -25.11
CA GLU A 415 -22.37 1.95 -25.78
C GLU A 415 -23.41 1.34 -24.84
N ILE A 416 -23.03 1.02 -23.58
CA ILE A 416 -23.95 0.49 -22.58
C ILE A 416 -25.06 1.52 -22.25
N GLU A 417 -24.70 2.80 -22.11
CA GLU A 417 -25.67 3.87 -21.87
C GLU A 417 -26.67 4.05 -23.03
N MET A 418 -26.19 4.00 -24.28
CA MET A 418 -27.08 4.08 -25.46
C MET A 418 -28.04 2.89 -25.51
N ASN A 419 -27.51 1.65 -25.32
CA ASN A 419 -28.34 0.46 -25.34
C ASN A 419 -29.41 0.45 -24.25
N ASN A 420 -29.10 1.00 -23.06
CA ASN A 420 -30.07 1.13 -21.99
C ASN A 420 -31.16 2.18 -22.30
N LYS A 421 -30.83 3.29 -22.98
CA LYS A 421 -31.81 4.28 -23.42
C LYS A 421 -32.76 3.69 -24.46
N ILE A 422 -32.23 3.01 -25.48
CA ILE A 422 -33.05 2.36 -26.51
C ILE A 422 -34.02 1.34 -25.89
N LYS A 423 -33.56 0.57 -24.89
CA LYS A 423 -34.43 -0.39 -24.19
C LYS A 423 -35.49 0.29 -23.30
N ALA A 424 -35.23 1.49 -22.81
CA ALA A 424 -36.20 2.27 -22.04
C ALA A 424 -37.25 2.92 -22.94
N ASP A 425 -36.84 3.41 -24.10
CA ASP A 425 -37.73 4.03 -25.10
C ASP A 425 -38.65 3.02 -25.82
N ASN A 426 -38.28 1.74 -25.81
CA ASN A 426 -39.06 0.64 -26.40
C ASN A 426 -39.99 -0.07 -25.39
N LYS A 427 -40.08 0.42 -24.16
CA LYS A 427 -41.04 -0.03 -23.13
C LYS A 427 -42.12 1.03 -22.88
#